data_c7240b8fff92300fd47c35ff4d932fd0
#
_entry.id   c7240b8fff92300fd47c35ff4d932fd0
#
_cell.length_a   1.000
_cell.length_b   1.000
_cell.length_c   1.000
_cell.angle_alpha   90.00
_cell.angle_beta   90.00
_cell.angle_gamma   90.00
#
_symmetry.space_group_name_H-M   'P 1'
#
loop_
_entity.id
_entity.type
_entity.pdbx_description
1 polymer ?
#
loop_
_entity_poly.entity_id
_entity_poly.type
_entity_poly.pdbx_seq_one_letter_code
_entity_poly.pdbx_strand_id
1 'polypeptide(L)'
;MFGRRNEGQAIAPRKPTAAPAPAAPRPDGVSPAPAAPQAAPPKPAAAKPAAAPRAGDSRSENYYQIKTTIFNALIDTIDLTQLAQLDAESAREEIRDIVNEILSIKNVVMSISEQEALLQDICNDVLGYGPLEPLLARDDIADIMVNGCERTFIEVNGKVELTNIRFRDNSQLMNICQRIVSQVGRRVDESSPICDARLPDGSRVNVIVPPLAIDGPALTIRKFRRDKLLMKDLVQYGSISAEGAEVLGIIGKVRCNVLISGGTGSGKTTLLNCLTGYIDTDERVITCEDAAELQLQQPHVVRLETRPPNLEGQGQITMTELVRNCLRMRPERIIVGEVRGPEAFDLLQAMNTGHDGSMGTLHANSPREALSRLESMITMGGYALPSKTIREMICGSIDVVIQAARLRDGSRRITHITEVLGTEGDVIITQDLFVYEM
;
A
#
# COMPACT_ATOMS: atom_id res chain seq x y z
N MET A 1 -42.36 18.03 -50.67
CA MET A 1 -42.03 19.14 -51.60
C MET A 1 -40.69 19.72 -51.17
N PHE A 2 -39.71 19.55 -52.04
CA PHE A 2 -38.55 20.38 -52.37
C PHE A 2 -37.81 21.09 -51.22
N GLY A 3 -36.46 21.11 -51.10
CA GLY A 3 -35.46 20.80 -52.09
C GLY A 3 -34.06 20.78 -51.42
N ARG A 4 -33.16 20.06 -52.06
CA ARG A 4 -31.68 19.98 -51.83
C ARG A 4 -30.99 21.30 -52.21
N ARG A 5 -29.82 21.57 -51.51
CA ARG A 5 -28.57 22.13 -52.07
C ARG A 5 -27.52 22.07 -50.96
N ASN A 6 -26.50 21.32 -51.06
CA ASN A 6 -25.21 21.33 -51.78
C ASN A 6 -24.18 22.28 -51.16
N GLU A 7 -23.13 21.64 -50.62
CA GLU A 7 -21.69 21.89 -50.80
C GLU A 7 -21.09 23.23 -50.37
N GLY A 8 -20.12 23.10 -49.50
CA GLY A 8 -19.11 24.10 -49.22
C GLY A 8 -17.93 23.46 -48.46
N GLN A 9 -16.97 22.88 -49.21
CA GLN A 9 -15.66 22.48 -48.73
C GLN A 9 -14.92 23.70 -48.22
N ALA A 10 -14.49 23.69 -46.94
CA ALA A 10 -13.56 24.67 -46.40
C ALA A 10 -12.15 24.10 -46.40
N ILE A 11 -11.29 24.76 -47.11
CA ILE A 11 -9.86 24.50 -47.30
C ILE A 11 -9.09 24.86 -46.03
N ALA A 12 -8.27 23.94 -45.51
CA ALA A 12 -7.37 24.19 -44.41
C ALA A 12 -6.18 25.08 -44.82
N PRO A 13 -5.74 26.04 -44.00
CA PRO A 13 -4.58 26.88 -44.33
C PRO A 13 -3.25 26.13 -44.11
N ARG A 14 -2.39 26.18 -45.12
CA ARG A 14 -1.00 25.68 -45.08
C ARG A 14 -0.14 26.54 -44.13
N LYS A 15 0.69 25.89 -43.33
CA LYS A 15 1.80 26.53 -42.57
C LYS A 15 2.87 27.04 -43.54
N PRO A 16 3.45 28.22 -43.34
CA PRO A 16 4.59 28.69 -44.12
C PRO A 16 5.90 27.98 -43.68
N THR A 17 6.63 27.55 -44.67
CA THR A 17 7.99 27.01 -44.61
C THR A 17 8.96 28.14 -44.28
N ALA A 18 9.76 28.00 -43.21
CA ALA A 18 10.83 28.93 -42.88
C ALA A 18 12.04 28.67 -43.79
N ALA A 19 12.59 29.74 -44.34
CA ALA A 19 13.82 29.74 -45.14
C ALA A 19 15.08 29.59 -44.25
N PRO A 20 16.19 29.04 -44.77
CA PRO A 20 17.41 28.82 -43.98
C PRO A 20 18.20 30.13 -43.79
N ALA A 21 18.71 30.34 -42.58
CA ALA A 21 19.57 31.45 -42.23
C ALA A 21 21.00 31.29 -42.85
N PRO A 22 21.70 32.40 -43.19
CA PRO A 22 23.02 32.34 -43.81
C PRO A 22 24.11 31.99 -42.83
N ALA A 23 25.15 31.26 -43.32
CA ALA A 23 26.31 30.81 -42.60
C ALA A 23 27.21 31.98 -42.20
N ALA A 24 27.73 31.97 -40.98
CA ALA A 24 28.76 32.87 -40.47
C ALA A 24 30.16 32.41 -40.92
N PRO A 25 31.10 33.35 -41.13
CA PRO A 25 32.44 33.05 -41.66
C PRO A 25 33.35 32.40 -40.62
N ARG A 26 34.18 31.47 -41.10
CA ARG A 26 35.27 30.84 -40.31
C ARG A 26 36.45 31.79 -40.17
N PRO A 27 37.10 31.88 -39.01
CA PRO A 27 38.43 32.44 -38.91
C PRO A 27 39.48 31.33 -39.15
N ASP A 28 40.48 31.70 -39.99
CA ASP A 28 41.66 30.88 -40.32
C ASP A 28 42.66 30.79 -39.16
N GLY A 29 43.28 29.61 -39.07
CA GLY A 29 44.66 29.49 -38.67
C GLY A 29 44.98 29.34 -37.19
N VAL A 30 44.98 28.08 -36.72
CA VAL A 30 45.90 27.68 -35.60
C VAL A 30 46.49 26.29 -35.90
N SER A 31 47.79 26.20 -35.91
CA SER A 31 48.61 24.99 -36.09
C SER A 31 48.29 23.92 -35.05
N PRO A 32 48.48 22.62 -35.37
CA PRO A 32 48.19 21.52 -34.46
C PRO A 32 49.24 21.39 -33.35
N ALA A 33 48.76 21.34 -32.10
CA ALA A 33 49.58 20.95 -30.95
C ALA A 33 49.80 19.43 -30.94
N PRO A 34 50.89 18.93 -30.36
CA PRO A 34 51.25 17.51 -30.41
C PRO A 34 50.29 16.63 -29.61
N ALA A 35 49.99 15.47 -30.17
CA ALA A 35 49.11 14.46 -29.61
C ALA A 35 49.56 13.97 -28.22
N ALA A 36 48.66 14.05 -27.24
CA ALA A 36 48.80 13.38 -25.96
C ALA A 36 48.68 11.86 -26.13
N PRO A 37 49.37 11.04 -25.34
CA PRO A 37 49.30 9.58 -25.48
C PRO A 37 47.90 9.05 -25.14
N GLN A 38 47.37 8.21 -26.03
CA GLN A 38 46.12 7.49 -25.85
C GLN A 38 46.20 6.61 -24.59
N ALA A 39 45.33 6.86 -23.64
CA ALA A 39 45.10 5.97 -22.51
C ALA A 39 44.56 4.64 -22.99
N ALA A 40 45.14 3.54 -22.55
CA ALA A 40 44.71 2.19 -22.82
C ALA A 40 43.26 1.98 -22.30
N PRO A 41 42.42 1.12 -22.95
CA PRO A 41 41.10 0.85 -22.51
C PRO A 41 41.09 0.26 -21.08
N PRO A 42 40.12 0.65 -20.20
CA PRO A 42 40.07 0.13 -18.84
C PRO A 42 39.83 -1.38 -18.89
N LYS A 43 40.66 -2.14 -18.18
CA LYS A 43 40.43 -3.55 -17.90
C LYS A 43 39.02 -3.73 -17.30
N PRO A 44 38.30 -4.80 -17.69
CA PRO A 44 37.01 -5.11 -17.03
C PRO A 44 37.23 -5.18 -15.52
N ALA A 45 36.49 -4.39 -14.77
CA ALA A 45 36.47 -4.47 -13.32
C ALA A 45 36.10 -5.90 -12.94
N ALA A 46 36.96 -6.56 -12.18
CA ALA A 46 36.66 -7.87 -11.62
C ALA A 46 35.34 -7.75 -10.84
N ALA A 47 34.38 -8.57 -11.22
CA ALA A 47 33.11 -8.71 -10.50
C ALA A 47 33.45 -8.96 -9.03
N LYS A 48 32.95 -8.12 -8.14
CA LYS A 48 32.99 -8.39 -6.69
C LYS A 48 32.43 -9.79 -6.46
N PRO A 49 33.13 -10.65 -5.71
CA PRO A 49 32.56 -11.94 -5.36
C PRO A 49 31.20 -11.70 -4.73
N ALA A 50 30.17 -12.37 -5.24
CA ALA A 50 28.86 -12.43 -4.61
C ALA A 50 29.07 -12.78 -3.14
N ALA A 51 28.47 -12.00 -2.24
CA ALA A 51 28.53 -12.27 -0.82
C ALA A 51 28.10 -13.73 -0.61
N ALA A 52 28.92 -14.50 0.10
CA ALA A 52 28.61 -15.87 0.43
C ALA A 52 27.23 -15.94 1.12
N PRO A 53 26.35 -16.89 0.79
CA PRO A 53 25.07 -17.04 1.42
C PRO A 53 25.31 -17.25 2.92
N ARG A 54 24.63 -16.45 3.74
CA ARG A 54 24.60 -16.67 5.19
C ARG A 54 24.03 -18.07 5.42
N ALA A 55 24.73 -18.89 6.21
CA ALA A 55 24.33 -20.21 6.60
C ALA A 55 22.99 -20.15 7.34
N GLY A 56 21.92 -20.52 6.65
CA GLY A 56 20.55 -20.59 7.13
C GLY A 56 19.71 -21.15 5.99
N ASP A 57 19.50 -22.48 6.03
CA ASP A 57 18.53 -23.22 5.23
C ASP A 57 18.66 -23.09 3.69
N SER A 58 19.85 -23.39 3.15
CA SER A 58 19.97 -23.66 1.72
C SER A 58 19.45 -25.07 1.41
N ARG A 59 18.14 -25.21 1.28
CA ARG A 59 17.52 -26.43 0.77
C ARG A 59 18.14 -26.75 -0.60
N SER A 60 18.66 -27.97 -0.77
CA SER A 60 19.35 -28.36 -2.00
C SER A 60 18.39 -28.37 -3.19
N GLU A 61 18.88 -28.17 -4.41
CA GLU A 61 18.11 -28.33 -5.65
C GLU A 61 17.39 -29.67 -5.70
N ASN A 62 18.03 -30.72 -5.17
CA ASN A 62 17.48 -32.05 -5.00
C ASN A 62 16.21 -32.06 -4.12
N TYR A 63 16.16 -31.26 -3.05
CA TYR A 63 14.97 -31.15 -2.20
C TYR A 63 13.76 -30.65 -2.98
N TYR A 64 13.92 -29.62 -3.83
CA TYR A 64 12.82 -29.08 -4.63
C TYR A 64 12.36 -30.05 -5.72
N GLN A 65 13.27 -30.84 -6.30
CA GLN A 65 12.92 -31.89 -7.26
C GLN A 65 12.13 -33.00 -6.58
N ILE A 66 12.55 -33.46 -5.41
CA ILE A 66 11.81 -34.46 -4.62
C ILE A 66 10.44 -33.91 -4.24
N LYS A 67 10.37 -32.69 -3.70
CA LYS A 67 9.10 -32.04 -3.35
C LYS A 67 8.14 -32.00 -4.52
N THR A 68 8.61 -31.64 -5.71
CA THR A 68 7.79 -31.61 -6.93
C THR A 68 7.28 -33.01 -7.31
N THR A 69 8.15 -34.02 -7.22
CA THR A 69 7.79 -35.39 -7.56
C THR A 69 6.73 -35.97 -6.61
N ILE A 70 6.89 -35.69 -5.30
CA ILE A 70 5.94 -36.17 -4.27
C ILE A 70 4.62 -35.40 -4.38
N PHE A 71 4.68 -34.09 -4.59
CA PHE A 71 3.48 -33.26 -4.76
C PHE A 71 2.63 -33.71 -5.95
N ASN A 72 3.25 -33.97 -7.11
CA ASN A 72 2.53 -34.46 -8.30
C ASN A 72 1.89 -35.81 -8.02
N ALA A 73 2.62 -36.76 -7.41
CA ALA A 73 2.07 -38.07 -7.06
C ALA A 73 0.92 -37.97 -6.05
N LEU A 74 1.00 -37.02 -5.10
CA LEU A 74 -0.09 -36.74 -4.15
C LEU A 74 -1.34 -36.24 -4.86
N ILE A 75 -1.21 -35.25 -5.76
CA ILE A 75 -2.37 -34.69 -6.50
C ILE A 75 -3.03 -35.78 -7.40
N ASP A 76 -2.26 -36.70 -7.95
CA ASP A 76 -2.79 -37.80 -8.73
C ASP A 76 -3.54 -38.85 -7.88
N THR A 77 -3.28 -38.92 -6.59
CA THR A 77 -3.80 -39.94 -5.68
C THR A 77 -4.95 -39.44 -4.80
N ILE A 78 -4.90 -38.15 -4.39
CA ILE A 78 -5.82 -37.58 -3.41
C ILE A 78 -7.14 -37.13 -4.05
N ASP A 79 -8.26 -37.40 -3.38
CA ASP A 79 -9.56 -36.82 -3.74
C ASP A 79 -9.73 -35.45 -3.04
N LEU A 80 -9.45 -34.39 -3.81
CA LEU A 80 -9.58 -33.02 -3.33
C LEU A 80 -10.99 -32.66 -2.85
N THR A 81 -12.02 -33.35 -3.33
CA THR A 81 -13.42 -33.12 -2.92
C THR A 81 -13.67 -33.65 -1.52
N GLN A 82 -13.11 -34.80 -1.20
CA GLN A 82 -13.16 -35.37 0.14
C GLN A 82 -12.32 -34.54 1.12
N LEU A 83 -11.11 -34.15 0.70
CA LEU A 83 -10.22 -33.33 1.51
C LEU A 83 -10.87 -32.00 1.91
N ALA A 84 -11.63 -31.35 1.01
CA ALA A 84 -12.34 -30.10 1.26
C ALA A 84 -13.48 -30.21 2.30
N GLN A 85 -13.93 -31.43 2.64
CA GLN A 85 -14.98 -31.66 3.64
C GLN A 85 -14.41 -31.93 5.04
N LEU A 86 -13.11 -32.19 5.14
CA LEU A 86 -12.42 -32.44 6.42
C LEU A 86 -12.09 -31.10 7.11
N ASP A 87 -11.98 -31.15 8.43
CA ASP A 87 -11.36 -30.05 9.16
C ASP A 87 -9.86 -29.99 8.87
N ALA A 88 -9.23 -28.86 9.23
CA ALA A 88 -7.84 -28.57 8.87
C ALA A 88 -6.84 -29.59 9.49
N GLU A 89 -7.16 -30.19 10.63
CA GLU A 89 -6.30 -31.14 11.33
C GLU A 89 -6.38 -32.52 10.68
N SER A 90 -7.60 -33.03 10.45
CA SER A 90 -7.85 -34.28 9.73
C SER A 90 -7.32 -34.26 8.31
N ALA A 91 -7.47 -33.10 7.60
CA ALA A 91 -6.92 -32.94 6.26
C ALA A 91 -5.38 -33.01 6.24
N ARG A 92 -4.71 -32.49 7.28
CA ARG A 92 -3.26 -32.59 7.42
C ARG A 92 -2.80 -34.03 7.71
N GLU A 93 -3.54 -34.77 8.52
CA GLU A 93 -3.23 -36.17 8.80
C GLU A 93 -3.38 -37.02 7.53
N GLU A 94 -4.45 -36.86 6.79
CA GLU A 94 -4.68 -37.54 5.50
C GLU A 94 -3.53 -37.29 4.51
N ILE A 95 -3.14 -36.03 4.32
CA ILE A 95 -1.99 -35.66 3.46
C ILE A 95 -0.71 -36.33 3.96
N ARG A 96 -0.48 -36.33 5.27
CA ARG A 96 0.71 -36.93 5.88
C ARG A 96 0.80 -38.44 5.58
N ASP A 97 -0.31 -39.15 5.72
CA ASP A 97 -0.35 -40.58 5.52
C ASP A 97 -0.07 -40.95 4.04
N ILE A 98 -0.73 -40.24 3.11
CA ILE A 98 -0.51 -40.45 1.66
C ILE A 98 0.93 -40.09 1.27
N VAL A 99 1.49 -38.98 1.78
CA VAL A 99 2.87 -38.60 1.47
C VAL A 99 3.88 -39.60 2.02
N ASN A 100 3.67 -40.15 3.22
CA ASN A 100 4.53 -41.19 3.80
C ASN A 100 4.48 -42.47 2.95
N GLU A 101 3.31 -42.84 2.46
CA GLU A 101 3.17 -43.99 1.54
C GLU A 101 3.92 -43.74 0.24
N ILE A 102 3.77 -42.56 -0.40
CA ILE A 102 4.48 -42.17 -1.62
C ILE A 102 6.00 -42.19 -1.41
N LEU A 103 6.50 -41.65 -0.28
CA LEU A 103 7.92 -41.65 0.07
C LEU A 103 8.46 -43.10 0.15
N SER A 104 7.69 -44.00 0.75
CA SER A 104 8.04 -45.41 0.88
C SER A 104 8.11 -46.10 -0.50
N ILE A 105 7.12 -45.88 -1.38
CA ILE A 105 7.05 -46.45 -2.73
C ILE A 105 8.20 -45.95 -3.60
N LYS A 106 8.52 -44.65 -3.49
CA LYS A 106 9.58 -44.00 -4.27
C LYS A 106 10.99 -44.27 -3.76
N ASN A 107 11.13 -44.94 -2.62
CA ASN A 107 12.44 -45.23 -1.97
C ASN A 107 13.30 -43.95 -1.78
N VAL A 108 12.68 -42.84 -1.39
CA VAL A 108 13.40 -41.58 -1.18
C VAL A 108 14.14 -41.64 0.15
N VAL A 109 15.46 -41.46 0.11
CA VAL A 109 16.30 -41.44 1.30
C VAL A 109 16.42 -39.98 1.78
N MET A 110 15.82 -39.69 2.92
CA MET A 110 15.85 -38.38 3.60
C MET A 110 15.99 -38.57 5.09
N SER A 111 16.59 -37.61 5.78
CA SER A 111 16.59 -37.58 7.24
C SER A 111 15.17 -37.34 7.76
N ILE A 112 14.90 -37.70 9.00
CA ILE A 112 13.58 -37.49 9.64
C ILE A 112 13.20 -36.02 9.61
N SER A 113 14.14 -35.12 9.88
CA SER A 113 13.90 -33.67 9.87
C SER A 113 13.58 -33.13 8.46
N GLU A 114 14.19 -33.70 7.42
CA GLU A 114 13.87 -33.35 6.03
C GLU A 114 12.49 -33.86 5.62
N GLN A 115 12.09 -35.05 6.08
CA GLN A 115 10.75 -35.58 5.85
C GLN A 115 9.67 -34.74 6.51
N GLU A 116 9.87 -34.33 7.78
CA GLU A 116 8.95 -33.44 8.48
C GLU A 116 8.83 -32.08 7.80
N ALA A 117 9.95 -31.49 7.36
CA ALA A 117 9.95 -30.25 6.60
C ALA A 117 9.23 -30.38 5.27
N LEU A 118 9.44 -31.50 4.53
CA LEU A 118 8.76 -31.79 3.30
C LEU A 118 7.24 -31.96 3.48
N LEU A 119 6.84 -32.70 4.51
CA LEU A 119 5.42 -32.86 4.87
C LEU A 119 4.76 -31.51 5.17
N GLN A 120 5.41 -30.68 5.98
CA GLN A 120 4.90 -29.35 6.30
C GLN A 120 4.78 -28.47 5.05
N ASP A 121 5.79 -28.49 4.18
CA ASP A 121 5.77 -27.74 2.92
C ASP A 121 4.66 -28.22 1.96
N ILE A 122 4.42 -29.52 1.88
CA ILE A 122 3.35 -30.09 1.04
C ILE A 122 1.97 -29.75 1.64
N CYS A 123 1.80 -29.87 2.94
CA CYS A 123 0.56 -29.43 3.61
C CYS A 123 0.27 -27.95 3.35
N ASN A 124 1.30 -27.10 3.43
CA ASN A 124 1.17 -25.68 3.13
C ASN A 124 0.79 -25.42 1.66
N ASP A 125 1.36 -26.20 0.73
CA ASP A 125 1.03 -26.09 -0.71
C ASP A 125 -0.43 -26.50 -1.02
N VAL A 126 -0.94 -27.51 -0.33
CA VAL A 126 -2.30 -28.05 -0.56
C VAL A 126 -3.36 -27.25 0.17
N LEU A 127 -3.17 -27.00 1.47
CA LEU A 127 -4.18 -26.40 2.36
C LEU A 127 -4.04 -24.90 2.55
N GLY A 128 -2.81 -24.36 2.42
CA GLY A 128 -2.49 -22.96 2.68
C GLY A 128 -2.01 -22.19 1.47
N TYR A 129 -1.16 -21.19 1.73
CA TYR A 129 -0.55 -20.34 0.70
C TYR A 129 0.88 -20.78 0.33
N GLY A 130 1.18 -22.08 0.51
CA GLY A 130 2.45 -22.68 0.13
C GLY A 130 3.67 -22.03 0.82
N PRO A 131 4.69 -21.63 0.01
CA PRO A 131 5.92 -21.05 0.55
C PRO A 131 5.73 -19.73 1.32
N LEU A 132 4.54 -19.09 1.27
CA LEU A 132 4.25 -17.86 2.01
C LEU A 132 3.93 -18.14 3.49
N GLU A 133 3.48 -19.32 3.86
CA GLU A 133 3.03 -19.63 5.22
C GLU A 133 4.07 -19.33 6.30
N PRO A 134 5.35 -19.72 6.14
CA PRO A 134 6.38 -19.38 7.13
C PRO A 134 6.63 -17.88 7.26
N LEU A 135 6.43 -17.11 6.18
CA LEU A 135 6.58 -15.65 6.20
C LEU A 135 5.37 -14.97 6.83
N LEU A 136 4.18 -15.49 6.56
CA LEU A 136 2.94 -14.99 7.16
C LEU A 136 2.89 -15.25 8.67
N ALA A 137 3.49 -16.32 9.15
CA ALA A 137 3.56 -16.66 10.58
C ALA A 137 4.51 -15.74 11.38
N ARG A 138 5.44 -15.03 10.74
CA ARG A 138 6.42 -14.16 11.41
C ARG A 138 5.84 -12.77 11.67
N ASP A 139 5.79 -12.31 12.91
CA ASP A 139 5.25 -10.99 13.29
C ASP A 139 6.20 -9.82 13.00
N ASP A 140 7.51 -10.09 12.85
CA ASP A 140 8.52 -9.07 12.57
C ASP A 140 8.51 -8.57 11.11
N ILE A 141 7.84 -9.29 10.21
CA ILE A 141 7.71 -8.92 8.79
C ILE A 141 6.56 -7.91 8.63
N ALA A 142 6.84 -6.80 7.96
CA ALA A 142 5.85 -5.79 7.61
C ALA A 142 5.22 -6.04 6.24
N ASP A 143 6.05 -6.25 5.23
CA ASP A 143 5.63 -6.48 3.86
C ASP A 143 6.33 -7.73 3.29
N ILE A 144 5.61 -8.50 2.47
CA ILE A 144 6.13 -9.62 1.69
C ILE A 144 5.93 -9.26 0.21
N MET A 145 7.00 -9.32 -0.58
CA MET A 145 6.98 -8.93 -1.98
C MET A 145 7.55 -10.08 -2.84
N VAL A 146 6.69 -10.69 -3.63
CA VAL A 146 7.03 -11.80 -4.54
C VAL A 146 7.10 -11.27 -5.97
N ASN A 147 8.24 -11.44 -6.62
CA ASN A 147 8.49 -11.00 -7.98
C ASN A 147 8.80 -12.21 -8.86
N GLY A 148 7.76 -12.83 -9.44
CA GLY A 148 7.86 -14.12 -10.10
C GLY A 148 8.18 -15.24 -9.10
N CYS A 149 8.35 -16.48 -9.60
CA CYS A 149 8.54 -17.65 -8.73
C CYS A 149 9.90 -17.69 -8.00
N GLU A 150 10.91 -16.95 -8.47
CA GLU A 150 12.28 -17.08 -7.98
C GLU A 150 12.66 -16.12 -6.86
N ARG A 151 11.99 -14.97 -6.75
CA ARG A 151 12.44 -13.87 -5.88
C ARG A 151 11.35 -13.42 -4.92
N THR A 152 11.58 -13.68 -3.65
CA THR A 152 10.70 -13.22 -2.56
C THR A 152 11.49 -12.32 -1.62
N PHE A 153 11.04 -11.09 -1.46
CA PHE A 153 11.60 -10.10 -0.55
C PHE A 153 10.66 -9.90 0.63
N ILE A 154 11.22 -9.52 1.76
CA ILE A 154 10.48 -9.12 2.96
C ILE A 154 10.96 -7.77 3.46
N GLU A 155 10.07 -7.01 4.08
CA GLU A 155 10.46 -5.82 4.85
C GLU A 155 10.45 -6.15 6.34
N VAL A 156 11.62 -6.02 6.98
CA VAL A 156 11.80 -6.19 8.42
C VAL A 156 12.43 -4.92 8.99
N ASN A 157 11.81 -4.32 10.00
CA ASN A 157 12.29 -3.07 10.61
C ASN A 157 12.59 -1.93 9.62
N GLY A 158 11.81 -1.82 8.55
CA GLY A 158 11.97 -0.79 7.51
C GLY A 158 13.09 -1.07 6.51
N LYS A 159 13.68 -2.26 6.53
CA LYS A 159 14.71 -2.70 5.55
C LYS A 159 14.17 -3.85 4.71
N VAL A 160 14.41 -3.75 3.41
CA VAL A 160 14.04 -4.80 2.46
C VAL A 160 15.18 -5.80 2.34
N GLU A 161 14.86 -7.08 2.52
CA GLU A 161 15.81 -8.20 2.47
C GLU A 161 15.30 -9.27 1.50
N LEU A 162 16.21 -9.86 0.72
CA LEU A 162 15.93 -11.03 -0.12
C LEU A 162 15.88 -12.28 0.77
N THR A 163 14.85 -13.09 0.61
CA THR A 163 14.72 -14.38 1.29
C THR A 163 15.22 -15.54 0.42
N ASN A 164 15.35 -16.72 1.03
CA ASN A 164 15.61 -17.97 0.30
C ASN A 164 14.30 -18.66 -0.14
N ILE A 165 13.16 -18.06 0.14
CA ILE A 165 11.84 -18.61 -0.23
C ILE A 165 11.61 -18.40 -1.72
N ARG A 166 11.31 -19.51 -2.42
CA ARG A 166 10.95 -19.51 -3.82
C ARG A 166 9.79 -20.47 -4.07
N PHE A 167 9.06 -20.23 -5.12
CA PHE A 167 7.99 -21.11 -5.61
C PHE A 167 8.60 -22.11 -6.61
N ARG A 168 7.93 -23.22 -6.81
CA ARG A 168 8.33 -24.24 -7.78
C ARG A 168 8.39 -23.66 -9.20
N ASP A 169 7.34 -22.93 -9.58
CA ASP A 169 7.16 -22.31 -10.89
C ASP A 169 6.12 -21.19 -10.81
N ASN A 170 5.98 -20.42 -11.90
CA ASN A 170 4.99 -19.36 -11.99
C ASN A 170 3.54 -19.89 -11.96
N SER A 171 3.30 -21.16 -12.30
CA SER A 171 1.97 -21.75 -12.22
C SER A 171 1.55 -21.99 -10.77
N GLN A 172 2.46 -22.46 -9.91
CA GLN A 172 2.18 -22.55 -8.47
C GLN A 172 1.87 -21.18 -7.87
N LEU A 173 2.69 -20.16 -8.20
CA LEU A 173 2.45 -18.80 -7.74
C LEU A 173 1.10 -18.26 -8.23
N MET A 174 0.75 -18.51 -9.49
CA MET A 174 -0.54 -18.11 -10.05
C MET A 174 -1.71 -18.78 -9.33
N ASN A 175 -1.61 -20.08 -9.03
CA ASN A 175 -2.65 -20.79 -8.27
C ASN A 175 -2.82 -20.23 -6.85
N ILE A 176 -1.73 -19.85 -6.19
CA ILE A 176 -1.79 -19.20 -4.88
C ILE A 176 -2.44 -17.83 -4.99
N CYS A 177 -2.07 -17.02 -5.99
CA CYS A 177 -2.72 -15.73 -6.26
C CYS A 177 -4.23 -15.89 -6.48
N GLN A 178 -4.64 -16.85 -7.31
CA GLN A 178 -6.05 -17.14 -7.57
C GLN A 178 -6.78 -17.60 -6.30
N ARG A 179 -6.15 -18.44 -5.48
CA ARG A 179 -6.71 -18.90 -4.20
C ARG A 179 -6.97 -17.73 -3.23
N ILE A 180 -6.00 -16.84 -3.09
CA ILE A 180 -6.15 -15.64 -2.25
C ILE A 180 -7.30 -14.76 -2.76
N VAL A 181 -7.33 -14.49 -4.05
CA VAL A 181 -8.31 -13.59 -4.67
C VAL A 181 -9.72 -14.18 -4.66
N SER A 182 -9.86 -15.49 -4.83
CA SER A 182 -11.17 -16.17 -4.82
C SER A 182 -11.83 -16.17 -3.45
N GLN A 183 -11.08 -16.11 -2.35
CA GLN A 183 -11.63 -16.00 -0.99
C GLN A 183 -12.43 -14.72 -0.76
N VAL A 184 -12.12 -13.66 -1.50
CA VAL A 184 -12.86 -12.39 -1.46
C VAL A 184 -13.88 -12.27 -2.60
N GLY A 185 -14.20 -13.38 -3.27
CA GLY A 185 -15.17 -13.44 -4.37
C GLY A 185 -14.72 -12.72 -5.63
N ARG A 186 -13.41 -12.60 -5.86
CA ARG A 186 -12.82 -11.98 -7.03
C ARG A 186 -12.06 -12.98 -7.89
N ARG A 187 -11.62 -12.54 -9.06
CA ARG A 187 -10.85 -13.33 -10.01
C ARG A 187 -9.61 -12.55 -10.46
N VAL A 188 -8.53 -13.27 -10.70
CA VAL A 188 -7.33 -12.76 -11.35
C VAL A 188 -6.91 -13.71 -12.47
N ASP A 189 -6.83 -13.19 -13.69
CA ASP A 189 -6.48 -13.91 -14.91
C ASP A 189 -5.99 -12.92 -15.98
N GLU A 190 -5.71 -13.40 -17.20
CA GLU A 190 -5.27 -12.56 -18.31
C GLU A 190 -6.25 -11.44 -18.68
N SER A 191 -7.56 -11.64 -18.47
CA SER A 191 -8.59 -10.64 -18.75
C SER A 191 -8.78 -9.64 -17.61
N SER A 192 -8.43 -10.02 -16.38
CA SER A 192 -8.46 -9.19 -15.18
C SER A 192 -7.14 -9.34 -14.42
N PRO A 193 -6.04 -8.75 -14.94
CA PRO A 193 -4.69 -9.07 -14.49
C PRO A 193 -4.27 -8.34 -13.20
N ILE A 194 -5.09 -7.47 -12.64
CA ILE A 194 -4.83 -6.75 -11.39
C ILE A 194 -5.97 -6.99 -10.41
N CYS A 195 -5.64 -7.34 -9.18
CA CYS A 195 -6.62 -7.49 -8.12
C CYS A 195 -6.04 -7.09 -6.76
N ASP A 196 -6.82 -6.32 -6.01
CA ASP A 196 -6.61 -6.12 -4.58
C ASP A 196 -7.48 -7.08 -3.80
N ALA A 197 -6.93 -7.71 -2.79
CA ALA A 197 -7.61 -8.67 -1.93
C ALA A 197 -7.21 -8.45 -0.47
N ARG A 198 -7.80 -9.24 0.43
CA ARG A 198 -7.45 -9.26 1.84
C ARG A 198 -7.41 -10.69 2.33
N LEU A 199 -6.39 -11.02 3.13
CA LEU A 199 -6.33 -12.29 3.83
C LEU A 199 -7.29 -12.29 5.04
N PRO A 200 -7.66 -13.47 5.57
CA PRO A 200 -8.52 -13.58 6.75
C PRO A 200 -7.99 -12.87 7.99
N ASP A 201 -6.67 -12.73 8.12
CA ASP A 201 -6.01 -11.99 9.20
C ASP A 201 -6.10 -10.46 9.07
N GLY A 202 -6.64 -9.96 7.94
CA GLY A 202 -6.75 -8.55 7.63
C GLY A 202 -5.60 -7.97 6.78
N SER A 203 -4.58 -8.77 6.47
CA SER A 203 -3.46 -8.35 5.63
C SER A 203 -3.92 -8.00 4.21
N ARG A 204 -3.44 -6.89 3.69
CA ARG A 204 -3.77 -6.42 2.32
C ARG A 204 -2.90 -7.11 1.30
N VAL A 205 -3.50 -7.52 0.21
CA VAL A 205 -2.82 -8.21 -0.89
C VAL A 205 -3.08 -7.49 -2.19
N ASN A 206 -2.02 -7.16 -2.90
CA ASN A 206 -2.09 -6.72 -4.30
C ASN A 206 -1.49 -7.79 -5.18
N VAL A 207 -2.22 -8.19 -6.21
CA VAL A 207 -1.81 -9.19 -7.21
C VAL A 207 -1.79 -8.53 -8.58
N ILE A 208 -0.70 -8.73 -9.31
CA ILE A 208 -0.61 -8.41 -10.73
C ILE A 208 -0.03 -9.60 -11.49
N VAL A 209 -0.67 -9.99 -12.58
CA VAL A 209 -0.31 -11.21 -13.34
C VAL A 209 -0.03 -10.89 -14.82
N PRO A 210 0.54 -11.84 -15.59
CA PRO A 210 0.65 -11.69 -17.02
C PRO A 210 -0.73 -11.39 -17.67
N PRO A 211 -0.79 -10.60 -18.77
CA PRO A 211 0.35 -10.11 -19.55
C PRO A 211 1.03 -8.87 -19.00
N LEU A 212 0.53 -8.25 -17.93
CA LEU A 212 1.10 -6.99 -17.39
C LEU A 212 2.40 -7.26 -16.61
N ALA A 213 2.46 -8.32 -15.84
CA ALA A 213 3.65 -8.76 -15.11
C ALA A 213 4.52 -9.64 -16.01
N ILE A 214 5.56 -9.06 -16.62
CA ILE A 214 6.38 -9.69 -17.67
C ILE A 214 7.18 -10.88 -17.15
N ASP A 215 7.72 -10.80 -15.94
CA ASP A 215 8.58 -11.84 -15.34
C ASP A 215 7.79 -12.94 -14.62
N GLY A 216 6.46 -12.94 -14.74
CA GLY A 216 5.56 -13.83 -14.01
C GLY A 216 4.69 -13.07 -13.01
N PRO A 217 3.78 -13.74 -12.28
CA PRO A 217 2.92 -13.08 -11.30
C PRO A 217 3.74 -12.32 -10.26
N ALA A 218 3.28 -11.14 -9.87
CA ALA A 218 3.82 -10.40 -8.74
C ALA A 218 2.74 -10.27 -7.66
N LEU A 219 3.15 -10.51 -6.41
CA LEU A 219 2.27 -10.51 -5.24
C LEU A 219 2.90 -9.68 -4.15
N THR A 220 2.18 -8.70 -3.64
CA THR A 220 2.60 -7.88 -2.51
C THR A 220 1.61 -8.05 -1.37
N ILE A 221 2.09 -8.46 -0.21
CA ILE A 221 1.27 -8.61 1.01
C ILE A 221 1.78 -7.62 2.04
N ARG A 222 0.93 -6.68 2.44
CA ARG A 222 1.17 -5.82 3.61
C ARG A 222 0.48 -6.43 4.80
N LYS A 223 1.26 -6.93 5.75
CA LYS A 223 0.75 -7.61 6.93
C LYS A 223 0.01 -6.66 7.86
N PHE A 224 -1.12 -7.14 8.36
CA PHE A 224 -1.90 -6.42 9.35
C PHE A 224 -1.24 -6.59 10.72
N ARG A 225 -0.65 -5.51 11.25
CA ARG A 225 -0.03 -5.53 12.59
C ARG A 225 -1.10 -5.54 13.66
N ARG A 226 -1.01 -6.51 14.55
CA ARG A 226 -1.89 -6.61 15.74
C ARG A 226 -1.43 -5.72 16.89
N ASP A 227 -0.15 -5.40 16.95
CA ASP A 227 0.43 -4.57 18.00
C ASP A 227 0.00 -3.11 17.81
N LYS A 228 -0.75 -2.62 18.80
CA LYS A 228 -1.25 -1.25 18.84
C LYS A 228 -0.20 -0.36 19.49
N LEU A 229 0.37 0.54 18.71
CA LEU A 229 1.22 1.58 19.25
C LEU A 229 0.36 2.63 19.95
N LEU A 230 0.80 3.03 21.14
CA LEU A 230 0.22 4.10 21.92
C LEU A 230 1.08 5.37 21.81
N MET A 231 0.54 6.50 22.22
CA MET A 231 1.29 7.79 22.21
C MET A 231 2.59 7.72 23.01
N LYS A 232 2.61 7.00 24.16
CA LYS A 232 3.82 6.76 24.95
C LYS A 232 4.94 6.06 24.16
N ASP A 233 4.55 5.16 23.25
CA ASP A 233 5.52 4.41 22.43
C ASP A 233 6.13 5.36 21.37
N LEU A 234 5.34 6.30 20.83
CA LEU A 234 5.85 7.36 19.93
C LEU A 234 6.87 8.26 20.64
N VAL A 235 6.63 8.59 21.91
CA VAL A 235 7.59 9.36 22.73
C VAL A 235 8.85 8.51 22.96
N GLN A 236 8.72 7.24 23.31
CA GLN A 236 9.85 6.34 23.54
C GLN A 236 10.71 6.16 22.27
N TYR A 237 10.09 6.09 21.09
CA TYR A 237 10.81 6.05 19.81
C TYR A 237 11.36 7.43 19.39
N GLY A 238 11.12 8.46 20.19
CA GLY A 238 11.52 9.83 19.90
C GLY A 238 10.79 10.44 18.70
N SER A 239 9.65 9.87 18.30
CA SER A 239 8.85 10.40 17.18
C SER A 239 8.24 11.77 17.49
N ILE A 240 8.01 12.05 18.76
CA ILE A 240 7.56 13.33 19.31
C ILE A 240 8.12 13.49 20.75
N SER A 241 8.27 14.73 21.24
CA SER A 241 8.61 14.99 22.64
C SER A 241 7.42 14.68 23.57
N ALA A 242 7.68 14.58 24.88
CA ALA A 242 6.63 14.38 25.87
C ALA A 242 5.61 15.54 25.88
N GLU A 243 6.10 16.77 25.79
CA GLU A 243 5.28 17.98 25.72
C GLU A 243 4.42 18.01 24.45
N GLY A 244 5.00 17.67 23.30
CA GLY A 244 4.25 17.55 22.04
C GLY A 244 3.17 16.48 22.10
N ALA A 245 3.45 15.35 22.76
CA ALA A 245 2.47 14.28 22.97
C ALA A 245 1.32 14.72 23.91
N GLU A 246 1.61 15.53 24.91
CA GLU A 246 0.60 16.13 25.79
C GLU A 246 -0.33 17.06 25.00
N VAL A 247 0.23 17.93 24.15
CA VAL A 247 -0.54 18.81 23.24
C VAL A 247 -1.46 17.98 22.34
N LEU A 248 -0.95 16.90 21.73
CA LEU A 248 -1.76 16.00 20.91
C LEU A 248 -2.87 15.33 21.71
N GLY A 249 -2.59 14.97 22.97
CA GLY A 249 -3.60 14.41 23.88
C GLY A 249 -4.73 15.38 24.18
N ILE A 250 -4.40 16.67 24.38
CA ILE A 250 -5.39 17.74 24.57
C ILE A 250 -6.23 17.92 23.30
N ILE A 251 -5.58 18.03 22.12
CA ILE A 251 -6.25 18.18 20.82
C ILE A 251 -7.28 17.06 20.60
N GLY A 252 -6.90 15.81 20.92
CA GLY A 252 -7.80 14.65 20.78
C GLY A 252 -9.03 14.73 21.71
N LYS A 253 -8.85 15.24 22.94
CA LYS A 253 -9.92 15.35 23.96
C LYS A 253 -10.87 16.50 23.68
N VAL A 254 -10.34 17.70 23.33
CA VAL A 254 -11.16 18.90 23.16
C VAL A 254 -11.92 18.96 21.84
N ARG A 255 -11.95 17.86 21.08
CA ARG A 255 -12.69 17.74 19.82
C ARG A 255 -12.21 18.67 18.72
N CYS A 256 -10.91 18.94 18.63
CA CYS A 256 -10.36 19.62 17.46
C CYS A 256 -10.50 18.75 16.21
N ASN A 257 -10.88 19.37 15.12
CA ASN A 257 -10.86 18.75 13.80
C ASN A 257 -9.42 18.70 13.27
N VAL A 258 -8.91 17.50 13.03
CA VAL A 258 -7.49 17.26 12.77
C VAL A 258 -7.27 16.72 11.37
N LEU A 259 -6.31 17.33 10.67
CA LEU A 259 -5.78 16.84 9.42
C LEU A 259 -4.34 16.35 9.62
N ILE A 260 -4.09 15.05 9.44
CA ILE A 260 -2.74 14.47 9.52
C ILE A 260 -2.15 14.37 8.12
N SER A 261 -1.03 15.03 7.92
CA SER A 261 -0.32 15.11 6.66
C SER A 261 1.04 14.40 6.73
N GLY A 262 1.52 13.92 5.59
CA GLY A 262 2.85 13.31 5.48
C GLY A 262 3.01 12.40 4.28
N GLY A 263 4.24 12.06 3.95
CA GLY A 263 4.58 11.14 2.86
C GLY A 263 4.19 9.68 3.14
N THR A 264 4.45 8.81 2.16
CA THR A 264 4.26 7.36 2.32
C THR A 264 5.20 6.82 3.41
N GLY A 265 4.66 5.99 4.31
CA GLY A 265 5.44 5.37 5.39
C GLY A 265 5.90 6.35 6.48
N SER A 266 5.39 7.59 6.53
CA SER A 266 5.70 8.56 7.59
C SER A 266 5.04 8.24 8.94
N GLY A 267 4.06 7.35 8.98
CA GLY A 267 3.37 6.94 10.20
C GLY A 267 2.03 7.66 10.45
N LYS A 268 1.39 8.23 9.42
CA LYS A 268 0.08 8.92 9.53
C LYS A 268 -0.99 8.07 10.19
N THR A 269 -1.21 6.85 9.68
CA THR A 269 -2.22 5.92 10.21
C THR A 269 -1.90 5.51 11.65
N THR A 270 -0.61 5.34 11.98
CA THR A 270 -0.17 5.07 13.35
C THR A 270 -0.50 6.23 14.28
N LEU A 271 -0.17 7.46 13.85
CA LEU A 271 -0.48 8.66 14.62
C LEU A 271 -1.99 8.85 14.80
N LEU A 272 -2.77 8.63 13.74
CA LEU A 272 -4.23 8.69 13.79
C LEU A 272 -4.77 7.68 14.82
N ASN A 273 -4.28 6.43 14.82
CA ASN A 273 -4.63 5.44 15.83
C ASN A 273 -4.26 5.88 17.26
N CYS A 274 -3.11 6.53 17.44
CA CYS A 274 -2.71 7.06 18.75
C CYS A 274 -3.62 8.19 19.22
N LEU A 275 -3.99 9.12 18.32
CA LEU A 275 -4.89 10.24 18.61
C LEU A 275 -6.29 9.77 18.96
N THR A 276 -6.80 8.77 18.27
CA THR A 276 -8.13 8.22 18.56
C THR A 276 -8.21 7.59 19.95
N GLY A 277 -7.08 7.23 20.55
CA GLY A 277 -7.02 6.74 21.94
C GLY A 277 -7.42 7.79 23.00
N TYR A 278 -7.49 9.06 22.64
CA TYR A 278 -7.93 10.15 23.50
C TYR A 278 -9.41 10.52 23.34
N ILE A 279 -10.12 9.89 22.44
CA ILE A 279 -11.57 10.06 22.26
C ILE A 279 -12.28 9.40 23.45
N ASP A 280 -13.29 10.07 24.00
CA ASP A 280 -14.04 9.54 25.13
C ASP A 280 -14.81 8.26 24.76
N THR A 281 -14.99 7.38 25.73
CA THR A 281 -15.55 6.03 25.50
C THR A 281 -17.04 6.03 25.22
N ASP A 282 -17.76 7.11 25.49
CA ASP A 282 -19.19 7.31 25.24
C ASP A 282 -19.47 7.87 23.83
N GLU A 283 -18.43 8.31 23.11
CA GLU A 283 -18.55 8.83 21.76
C GLU A 283 -18.72 7.72 20.71
N ARG A 284 -19.68 7.92 19.80
CA ARG A 284 -19.83 7.05 18.62
C ARG A 284 -18.88 7.49 17.49
N VAL A 285 -17.93 6.64 17.16
CA VAL A 285 -16.94 6.89 16.11
C VAL A 285 -17.24 6.04 14.89
N ILE A 286 -17.23 6.65 13.70
CA ILE A 286 -17.34 5.93 12.42
C ILE A 286 -16.06 6.14 11.63
N THR A 287 -15.43 5.05 11.20
CA THR A 287 -14.26 5.10 10.33
C THR A 287 -14.64 4.78 8.89
N CYS A 288 -14.09 5.53 7.94
CA CYS A 288 -14.20 5.30 6.50
C CYS A 288 -12.81 5.12 5.92
N GLU A 289 -12.55 3.98 5.30
CA GLU A 289 -11.22 3.60 4.82
C GLU A 289 -11.31 2.92 3.45
N ASP A 290 -10.28 3.05 2.63
CA ASP A 290 -10.15 2.25 1.40
C ASP A 290 -9.90 0.78 1.73
N ALA A 291 -9.09 0.56 2.76
CA ALA A 291 -8.92 -0.73 3.39
C ALA A 291 -8.76 -0.51 4.89
N ALA A 292 -9.54 -1.21 5.70
CA ALA A 292 -9.63 -0.98 7.13
C ALA A 292 -8.31 -1.35 7.83
N GLU A 293 -7.46 -0.35 8.09
CA GLU A 293 -6.19 -0.43 8.84
C GLU A 293 -6.31 0.13 10.25
N LEU A 294 -7.31 0.99 10.49
CA LEU A 294 -7.52 1.62 11.79
C LEU A 294 -8.00 0.63 12.83
N GLN A 295 -7.42 0.72 14.03
CA GLN A 295 -7.69 -0.17 15.16
C GLN A 295 -8.07 0.64 16.40
N LEU A 296 -9.19 1.34 16.33
CA LEU A 296 -9.69 2.13 17.43
C LEU A 296 -10.02 1.25 18.64
N GLN A 297 -9.81 1.80 19.83
CA GLN A 297 -10.02 1.08 21.10
C GLN A 297 -11.34 1.43 21.77
N GLN A 298 -12.08 2.40 21.23
CA GLN A 298 -13.37 2.81 21.73
C GLN A 298 -14.39 1.65 21.63
N PRO A 299 -15.31 1.51 22.58
CA PRO A 299 -16.31 0.45 22.56
C PRO A 299 -17.35 0.64 21.45
N HIS A 300 -17.60 1.89 21.03
CA HIS A 300 -18.64 2.22 20.06
C HIS A 300 -18.06 2.69 18.72
N VAL A 301 -17.44 1.77 17.97
CA VAL A 301 -16.85 2.03 16.66
C VAL A 301 -17.59 1.28 15.57
N VAL A 302 -17.90 1.97 14.47
CA VAL A 302 -18.38 1.35 13.23
C VAL A 302 -17.32 1.56 12.16
N ARG A 303 -16.82 0.47 11.60
CA ARG A 303 -15.76 0.49 10.58
C ARG A 303 -16.39 0.27 9.22
N LEU A 304 -16.17 1.19 8.29
CA LEU A 304 -16.65 1.12 6.92
C LEU A 304 -15.47 1.09 5.96
N GLU A 305 -15.63 0.31 4.90
CA GLU A 305 -14.61 0.14 3.87
C GLU A 305 -15.21 0.37 2.49
N THR A 306 -14.47 1.04 1.60
CA THR A 306 -14.88 1.20 0.21
C THR A 306 -14.96 -0.16 -0.49
N ARG A 307 -15.78 -0.23 -1.51
CA ARG A 307 -15.87 -1.41 -2.36
C ARG A 307 -15.56 -1.02 -3.81
N PRO A 308 -14.50 -1.55 -4.41
CA PRO A 308 -14.27 -1.36 -5.84
C PRO A 308 -15.35 -2.07 -6.65
N PRO A 309 -15.53 -1.68 -7.93
CA PRO A 309 -16.52 -2.32 -8.80
C PRO A 309 -16.23 -3.82 -8.98
N ASN A 310 -17.28 -4.59 -9.22
CA ASN A 310 -17.16 -6.00 -9.58
C ASN A 310 -16.64 -6.16 -11.03
N LEU A 311 -16.52 -7.39 -11.52
CA LEU A 311 -16.05 -7.70 -12.87
C LEU A 311 -16.91 -7.07 -13.99
N GLU A 312 -18.15 -6.76 -13.70
CA GLU A 312 -19.11 -6.13 -14.62
C GLU A 312 -19.07 -4.59 -14.51
N GLY A 313 -18.15 -4.04 -13.71
CA GLY A 313 -18.04 -2.59 -13.46
C GLY A 313 -19.12 -2.02 -12.54
N GLN A 314 -19.87 -2.89 -11.84
CA GLN A 314 -21.00 -2.48 -10.99
C GLN A 314 -20.70 -2.66 -9.50
N GLY A 315 -21.55 -2.07 -8.66
CA GLY A 315 -21.53 -2.26 -7.20
C GLY A 315 -20.36 -1.56 -6.50
N GLN A 316 -19.72 -0.60 -7.15
CA GLN A 316 -18.73 0.26 -6.52
C GLN A 316 -19.37 1.08 -5.39
N ILE A 317 -18.69 1.18 -4.25
CA ILE A 317 -18.98 2.10 -3.16
C ILE A 317 -17.75 2.94 -2.91
N THR A 318 -17.87 4.22 -3.16
CA THR A 318 -16.76 5.19 -3.05
C THR A 318 -16.62 5.74 -1.63
N MET A 319 -15.48 6.35 -1.32
CA MET A 319 -15.26 7.05 -0.06
C MET A 319 -16.29 8.17 0.15
N THR A 320 -16.61 8.92 -0.89
CA THR A 320 -17.66 9.96 -0.91
C THR A 320 -19.02 9.41 -0.43
N GLU A 321 -19.44 8.25 -0.95
CA GLU A 321 -20.71 7.63 -0.56
C GLU A 321 -20.70 7.17 0.90
N LEU A 322 -19.56 6.65 1.38
CA LEU A 322 -19.39 6.27 2.78
C LEU A 322 -19.51 7.47 3.70
N VAL A 323 -18.75 8.55 3.45
CA VAL A 323 -18.79 9.77 4.29
C VAL A 323 -20.19 10.37 4.30
N ARG A 324 -20.85 10.49 3.15
CA ARG A 324 -22.26 10.96 3.09
C ARG A 324 -23.23 10.07 3.86
N ASN A 325 -23.03 8.76 3.84
CA ASN A 325 -23.86 7.86 4.60
C ASN A 325 -23.61 7.97 6.11
N CYS A 326 -22.37 8.22 6.53
CA CYS A 326 -22.01 8.40 7.95
C CYS A 326 -22.85 9.48 8.62
N LEU A 327 -23.14 10.60 7.94
CA LEU A 327 -23.95 11.70 8.47
C LEU A 327 -25.41 11.26 8.86
N ARG A 328 -25.86 10.11 8.36
CA ARG A 328 -27.16 9.53 8.71
C ARG A 328 -27.09 8.46 9.80
N MET A 329 -25.87 8.10 10.22
CA MET A 329 -25.61 7.03 11.19
C MET A 329 -25.45 7.55 12.61
N ARG A 330 -25.72 8.83 12.86
CA ARG A 330 -25.53 9.53 14.15
C ARG A 330 -24.10 9.39 14.68
N PRO A 331 -23.08 9.74 13.91
CA PRO A 331 -21.73 9.79 14.42
C PRO A 331 -21.56 10.97 15.36
N GLU A 332 -20.65 10.86 16.31
CA GLU A 332 -20.09 12.00 17.02
C GLU A 332 -18.80 12.44 16.37
N ARG A 333 -17.97 11.46 15.92
CA ARG A 333 -16.78 11.74 15.11
C ARG A 333 -16.73 10.85 13.88
N ILE A 334 -16.29 11.41 12.78
CA ILE A 334 -16.01 10.70 11.52
C ILE A 334 -14.50 10.71 11.30
N ILE A 335 -13.93 9.53 11.07
CA ILE A 335 -12.50 9.37 10.83
C ILE A 335 -12.31 8.81 9.42
N VAL A 336 -11.66 9.59 8.56
CA VAL A 336 -11.31 9.18 7.20
C VAL A 336 -9.85 8.73 7.17
N GLY A 337 -9.64 7.45 6.88
CA GLY A 337 -8.30 6.85 6.87
C GLY A 337 -7.35 7.57 5.93
N GLU A 338 -7.80 7.91 4.73
CA GLU A 338 -7.06 8.75 3.78
C GLU A 338 -8.00 9.51 2.85
N VAL A 339 -7.76 10.80 2.70
CA VAL A 339 -8.47 11.70 1.78
C VAL A 339 -7.63 11.83 0.51
N ARG A 340 -8.19 11.44 -0.63
CA ARG A 340 -7.50 11.42 -1.93
C ARG A 340 -8.24 12.16 -3.04
N GLY A 341 -9.52 12.46 -2.84
CA GLY A 341 -10.40 12.97 -3.88
C GLY A 341 -11.58 13.79 -3.37
N PRO A 342 -12.73 13.70 -4.04
CA PRO A 342 -13.91 14.55 -3.76
C PRO A 342 -14.50 14.38 -2.37
N GLU A 343 -14.24 13.29 -1.67
CA GLU A 343 -14.64 13.08 -0.26
C GLU A 343 -14.08 14.15 0.69
N ALA A 344 -13.04 14.88 0.27
CA ALA A 344 -12.53 16.05 0.99
C ALA A 344 -13.64 17.05 1.30
N PHE A 345 -14.52 17.33 0.34
CA PHE A 345 -15.66 18.23 0.51
C PHE A 345 -16.64 17.71 1.56
N ASP A 346 -17.00 16.43 1.48
CA ASP A 346 -17.97 15.84 2.40
C ASP A 346 -17.42 15.74 3.82
N LEU A 347 -16.10 15.51 3.99
CA LEU A 347 -15.44 15.57 5.30
C LEU A 347 -15.48 16.98 5.90
N LEU A 348 -15.16 18.03 5.13
CA LEU A 348 -15.25 19.40 5.62
C LEU A 348 -16.69 19.78 5.97
N GLN A 349 -17.69 19.32 5.20
CA GLN A 349 -19.10 19.50 5.53
C GLN A 349 -19.45 18.84 6.87
N ALA A 350 -18.96 17.61 7.11
CA ALA A 350 -19.16 16.93 8.38
C ALA A 350 -18.58 17.74 9.56
N MET A 351 -17.32 18.19 9.43
CA MET A 351 -16.61 19.00 10.43
C MET A 351 -17.35 20.33 10.71
N ASN A 352 -17.98 20.94 9.71
CA ASN A 352 -18.73 22.19 9.83
C ASN A 352 -20.17 22.03 10.36
N THR A 353 -20.69 20.82 10.46
CA THR A 353 -22.11 20.57 10.79
C THR A 353 -22.30 19.82 12.11
N GLY A 354 -21.41 20.02 13.08
CA GLY A 354 -21.57 19.52 14.44
C GLY A 354 -20.96 18.12 14.67
N HIS A 355 -20.03 17.68 13.82
CA HIS A 355 -19.26 16.46 14.03
C HIS A 355 -17.81 16.83 14.41
N ASP A 356 -17.67 17.70 15.42
CA ASP A 356 -16.40 18.21 15.90
C ASP A 356 -15.51 17.08 16.41
N GLY A 357 -14.20 17.20 16.19
CA GLY A 357 -13.22 16.18 16.52
C GLY A 357 -13.09 15.10 15.44
N SER A 358 -13.66 15.32 14.26
CA SER A 358 -13.43 14.48 13.10
C SER A 358 -11.99 14.60 12.63
N MET A 359 -11.46 13.51 12.06
CA MET A 359 -10.05 13.42 11.68
C MET A 359 -9.90 12.81 10.29
N GLY A 360 -8.86 13.24 9.59
CA GLY A 360 -8.50 12.63 8.30
C GLY A 360 -7.01 12.64 8.07
N THR A 361 -6.53 11.76 7.17
CA THR A 361 -5.15 11.84 6.70
C THR A 361 -5.09 12.18 5.21
N LEU A 362 -4.00 12.80 4.80
CA LEU A 362 -3.69 12.99 3.38
C LEU A 362 -2.18 12.98 3.13
N HIS A 363 -1.80 12.88 1.88
CA HIS A 363 -0.41 12.98 1.47
C HIS A 363 -0.04 14.43 1.13
N ALA A 364 0.88 15.04 1.89
CA ALA A 364 1.54 16.29 1.56
C ALA A 364 2.90 16.39 2.28
N ASN A 365 3.75 17.33 1.87
CA ASN A 365 5.10 17.46 2.41
C ASN A 365 5.22 18.58 3.47
N SER A 366 4.18 19.38 3.65
CA SER A 366 4.11 20.44 4.66
C SER A 366 2.64 20.73 5.03
N PRO A 367 2.38 21.36 6.20
CA PRO A 367 1.03 21.79 6.58
C PRO A 367 0.36 22.69 5.55
N ARG A 368 1.10 23.63 5.00
CA ARG A 368 0.60 24.55 3.95
C ARG A 368 0.22 23.80 2.67
N GLU A 369 1.05 22.85 2.25
CA GLU A 369 0.77 22.01 1.07
C GLU A 369 -0.47 21.14 1.32
N ALA A 370 -0.68 20.65 2.54
CA ALA A 370 -1.85 19.87 2.91
C ALA A 370 -3.15 20.64 2.68
N LEU A 371 -3.21 21.90 3.11
CA LEU A 371 -4.37 22.77 2.89
C LEU A 371 -4.59 23.09 1.41
N SER A 372 -3.51 23.37 0.66
CA SER A 372 -3.59 23.58 -0.80
C SER A 372 -4.07 22.31 -1.54
N ARG A 373 -3.67 21.15 -1.05
CA ARG A 373 -4.10 19.87 -1.64
C ARG A 373 -5.57 19.60 -1.40
N LEU A 374 -6.11 19.94 -0.22
CA LEU A 374 -7.57 19.90 0.02
C LEU A 374 -8.33 20.79 -0.96
N GLU A 375 -7.88 22.03 -1.16
CA GLU A 375 -8.48 22.94 -2.15
C GLU A 375 -8.50 22.30 -3.55
N SER A 376 -7.38 21.68 -3.95
CA SER A 376 -7.27 21.00 -5.24
C SER A 376 -8.22 19.81 -5.35
N MET A 377 -8.35 18.98 -4.32
CA MET A 377 -9.26 17.81 -4.30
C MET A 377 -10.72 18.23 -4.42
N ILE A 378 -11.13 19.30 -3.73
CA ILE A 378 -12.48 19.84 -3.81
C ILE A 378 -12.76 20.38 -5.23
N THR A 379 -11.82 21.12 -5.79
CA THR A 379 -11.93 21.66 -7.15
C THR A 379 -12.04 20.54 -8.19
N MET A 380 -11.22 19.49 -8.06
CA MET A 380 -11.27 18.32 -8.94
C MET A 380 -12.55 17.48 -8.78
N GLY A 381 -13.22 17.60 -7.64
CA GLY A 381 -14.51 16.95 -7.37
C GLY A 381 -15.68 17.51 -8.16
N GLY A 382 -15.44 18.55 -9.00
CA GLY A 382 -16.46 19.14 -9.87
C GLY A 382 -17.39 20.12 -9.17
N TYR A 383 -17.09 20.52 -7.93
CA TYR A 383 -17.85 21.55 -7.24
C TYR A 383 -17.49 22.94 -7.81
N ALA A 384 -18.47 23.61 -8.41
CA ALA A 384 -18.31 24.95 -8.99
C ALA A 384 -18.28 26.03 -7.87
N LEU A 385 -17.27 25.95 -6.99
CA LEU A 385 -17.07 26.89 -5.90
C LEU A 385 -15.88 27.83 -6.19
N PRO A 386 -15.98 29.12 -5.88
CA PRO A 386 -14.82 30.02 -5.92
C PRO A 386 -13.74 29.56 -4.93
N SER A 387 -12.45 29.69 -5.28
CA SER A 387 -11.34 29.31 -4.42
C SER A 387 -11.40 29.99 -3.05
N LYS A 388 -11.88 31.23 -2.98
CA LYS A 388 -12.09 31.94 -1.71
C LYS A 388 -13.06 31.20 -0.81
N THR A 389 -14.21 30.75 -1.34
CA THR A 389 -15.20 29.99 -0.56
C THR A 389 -14.65 28.65 -0.08
N ILE A 390 -13.84 27.96 -0.91
CA ILE A 390 -13.20 26.72 -0.52
C ILE A 390 -12.23 26.96 0.65
N ARG A 391 -11.43 28.01 0.59
CA ARG A 391 -10.48 28.38 1.68
C ARG A 391 -11.20 28.77 2.97
N GLU A 392 -12.29 29.53 2.87
CA GLU A 392 -13.16 29.85 4.01
C GLU A 392 -13.75 28.56 4.63
N MET A 393 -14.18 27.59 3.82
CA MET A 393 -14.64 26.29 4.31
C MET A 393 -13.52 25.52 5.01
N ILE A 394 -12.32 25.47 4.44
CA ILE A 394 -11.17 24.79 5.04
C ILE A 394 -10.86 25.39 6.42
N CYS A 395 -10.77 26.73 6.50
CA CYS A 395 -10.49 27.44 7.75
C CYS A 395 -11.60 27.29 8.79
N GLY A 396 -12.86 27.19 8.36
CA GLY A 396 -13.99 26.97 9.26
C GLY A 396 -14.16 25.53 9.73
N SER A 397 -13.44 24.59 9.10
CA SER A 397 -13.59 23.16 9.39
C SER A 397 -12.39 22.54 10.08
N ILE A 398 -11.18 22.95 9.77
CA ILE A 398 -9.94 22.36 10.26
C ILE A 398 -9.31 23.28 11.29
N ASP A 399 -9.12 22.75 12.50
CA ASP A 399 -8.45 23.47 13.59
C ASP A 399 -6.94 23.25 13.55
N VAL A 400 -6.49 22.01 13.31
CA VAL A 400 -5.08 21.63 13.41
C VAL A 400 -4.63 20.75 12.26
N VAL A 401 -3.45 21.07 11.72
CA VAL A 401 -2.72 20.19 10.77
C VAL A 401 -1.50 19.62 11.47
N ILE A 402 -1.35 18.30 11.46
CA ILE A 402 -0.19 17.61 12.02
C ILE A 402 0.64 17.01 10.88
N GLN A 403 1.92 17.39 10.81
CA GLN A 403 2.83 16.91 9.78
C GLN A 403 3.72 15.80 10.32
N ALA A 404 3.65 14.62 9.69
CA ALA A 404 4.52 13.50 9.96
C ALA A 404 5.52 13.27 8.81
N ALA A 405 6.78 13.05 9.12
CA ALA A 405 7.82 12.80 8.13
C ALA A 405 8.63 11.55 8.46
N ARG A 406 9.10 10.86 7.41
CA ARG A 406 10.15 9.85 7.51
C ARG A 406 11.48 10.50 7.12
N LEU A 407 12.41 10.55 8.06
CA LEU A 407 13.72 11.15 7.85
C LEU A 407 14.65 10.21 7.06
N ARG A 408 15.80 10.74 6.63
CA ARG A 408 16.80 9.99 5.84
C ARG A 408 17.43 8.81 6.58
N ASP A 409 17.50 8.89 7.91
CA ASP A 409 17.96 7.81 8.79
C ASP A 409 16.91 6.69 8.98
N GLY A 410 15.72 6.84 8.37
CA GLY A 410 14.58 5.92 8.48
C GLY A 410 13.68 6.19 9.69
N SER A 411 14.05 7.10 10.59
CA SER A 411 13.21 7.47 11.74
C SER A 411 11.96 8.23 11.29
N ARG A 412 10.90 8.10 12.07
CA ARG A 412 9.62 8.80 11.83
C ARG A 412 9.48 9.89 12.88
N ARG A 413 9.15 11.11 12.44
CA ARG A 413 9.02 12.28 13.31
C ARG A 413 7.74 13.03 13.01
N ILE A 414 7.12 13.57 14.06
CA ILE A 414 6.12 14.61 13.93
C ILE A 414 6.89 15.91 13.83
N THR A 415 6.84 16.56 12.66
CA THR A 415 7.66 17.74 12.37
C THR A 415 6.96 19.04 12.68
N HIS A 416 5.63 19.08 12.56
CA HIS A 416 4.85 20.29 12.87
C HIS A 416 3.51 19.90 13.50
N ILE A 417 3.05 20.71 14.43
CA ILE A 417 1.67 20.80 14.86
C ILE A 417 1.27 22.26 14.60
N THR A 418 0.39 22.47 13.63
CA THR A 418 0.10 23.78 13.05
C THR A 418 -1.38 24.08 13.24
N GLU A 419 -1.71 25.19 13.90
CA GLU A 419 -3.06 25.71 14.06
C GLU A 419 -3.50 26.49 12.81
N VAL A 420 -4.76 26.36 12.41
CA VAL A 420 -5.38 27.12 11.32
C VAL A 420 -6.17 28.27 11.92
N LEU A 421 -5.73 29.52 11.69
CA LEU A 421 -6.29 30.70 12.34
C LEU A 421 -7.43 31.34 11.53
N GLY A 422 -7.44 31.16 10.20
CA GLY A 422 -8.43 31.78 9.32
C GLY A 422 -7.83 32.22 7.99
N THR A 423 -8.47 33.19 7.34
CA THR A 423 -8.01 33.77 6.06
C THR A 423 -7.73 35.27 6.19
N GLU A 424 -6.63 35.70 5.57
CA GLU A 424 -6.35 37.11 5.33
C GLU A 424 -6.30 37.33 3.81
N GLY A 425 -7.31 38.03 3.29
CA GLY A 425 -7.54 38.09 1.84
C GLY A 425 -7.78 36.73 1.23
N ASP A 426 -6.88 36.31 0.37
CA ASP A 426 -6.92 34.97 -0.30
C ASP A 426 -5.93 33.98 0.29
N VAL A 427 -5.33 34.24 1.44
CA VAL A 427 -4.31 33.38 2.06
C VAL A 427 -4.85 32.79 3.35
N ILE A 428 -4.67 31.48 3.52
CA ILE A 428 -4.93 30.79 4.79
C ILE A 428 -3.77 31.11 5.74
N ILE A 429 -4.10 31.63 6.93
CA ILE A 429 -3.15 31.95 7.99
C ILE A 429 -3.06 30.80 8.96
N THR A 430 -1.83 30.40 9.24
CA THR A 430 -1.53 29.29 10.15
C THR A 430 -0.45 29.70 11.14
N GLN A 431 -0.44 29.08 12.33
CA GLN A 431 0.59 29.25 13.34
C GLN A 431 1.10 27.89 13.80
N ASP A 432 2.43 27.73 13.81
CA ASP A 432 3.05 26.52 14.34
C ASP A 432 3.04 26.55 15.87
N LEU A 433 2.41 25.55 16.48
CA LEU A 433 2.41 25.30 17.93
C LEU A 433 3.63 24.45 18.33
N PHE A 434 4.10 23.61 17.41
CA PHE A 434 5.25 22.73 17.60
C PHE A 434 6.00 22.58 16.28
N VAL A 435 7.32 22.69 16.36
CA VAL A 435 8.23 22.45 15.23
C VAL A 435 9.37 21.57 15.69
N TYR A 436 9.68 20.53 14.91
CA TYR A 436 10.84 19.69 15.13
C TYR A 436 12.07 20.35 14.51
N GLU A 437 13.02 20.74 15.33
CA GLU A 437 14.33 21.24 14.89
C GLU A 437 15.30 20.05 14.69
N MET A 438 15.97 20.02 13.53
CA MET A 438 16.92 18.97 13.14
C MET A 438 18.35 19.35 13.55
#